data_f90683247a1abd266599cacc974c43c2
#
_entry.id   f90683247a1abd266599cacc974c43c2
#
_cell.length_a   1.000
_cell.length_b   1.000
_cell.length_c   1.000
_cell.angle_alpha   90.00
_cell.angle_beta   90.00
_cell.angle_gamma   90.00
#
_symmetry.space_group_name_H-M   'P 1'
#
loop_
_entity.id
_entity.type
_entity.pdbx_description
1 polymer ?
#
loop_
_entity_poly.entity_id
_entity_poly.type
_entity_poly.pdbx_seq_one_letter_code
_entity_poly.pdbx_strand_id
1 'polypeptide(L)'
;PAATPLVGMFCLGNLMRESGVVDRLSNSAQNEIINITTIFLGLAVGSKLAADKFLTVETIGILVLGALAFAIGTASGVFMAKGLNKISKSPINPLVGAAGVSAVPMAARVVNKVGLESNPHNFLLMHAMGPNVAGVLGSAVAAGILLAIVG
;
A
#
# COMPACT_ATOMS: atom_id res chain seq x y z
N PRO A 1 -18.35 6.74 -3.62
CA PRO A 1 -18.18 6.82 -5.08
C PRO A 1 -16.70 6.82 -5.51
N ALA A 2 -15.80 7.61 -4.86
CA ALA A 2 -14.39 7.70 -5.24
C ALA A 2 -13.59 6.40 -5.06
N ALA A 3 -13.98 5.54 -4.12
CA ALA A 3 -13.34 4.25 -3.88
C ALA A 3 -13.85 3.13 -4.82
N THR A 4 -14.97 3.34 -5.52
CA THR A 4 -15.61 2.31 -6.34
C THR A 4 -14.69 1.75 -7.43
N PRO A 5 -13.94 2.57 -8.21
CA PRO A 5 -13.04 2.04 -9.23
C PRO A 5 -11.94 1.14 -8.64
N LEU A 6 -11.36 1.51 -7.50
CA LEU A 6 -10.30 0.75 -6.86
C LEU A 6 -10.80 -0.60 -6.35
N VAL A 7 -11.94 -0.60 -5.66
CA VAL A 7 -12.57 -1.84 -5.16
C VAL A 7 -13.02 -2.72 -6.33
N GLY A 8 -13.61 -2.11 -7.38
CA GLY A 8 -14.01 -2.82 -8.59
C GLY A 8 -12.84 -3.49 -9.30
N MET A 9 -11.71 -2.80 -9.45
CA MET A 9 -10.50 -3.36 -10.08
C MET A 9 -9.86 -4.45 -9.21
N PHE A 10 -9.92 -4.33 -7.90
CA PHE A 10 -9.49 -5.39 -6.99
C PHE A 10 -10.35 -6.64 -7.15
N CYS A 11 -11.68 -6.49 -7.17
CA CYS A 11 -12.60 -7.61 -7.39
C CYS A 11 -12.41 -8.25 -8.77
N LEU A 12 -12.21 -7.45 -9.82
CA LEU A 12 -11.93 -7.94 -11.17
C LEU A 12 -10.62 -8.75 -11.21
N GLY A 13 -9.56 -8.24 -10.60
CA GLY A 13 -8.27 -8.94 -10.54
C GLY A 13 -8.38 -10.27 -9.80
N ASN A 14 -9.11 -10.29 -8.69
CA ASN A 14 -9.37 -11.52 -7.94
C ASN A 14 -10.21 -12.52 -8.76
N LEU A 15 -11.26 -12.04 -9.44
CA LEU A 15 -12.08 -12.87 -10.31
C LEU A 15 -11.26 -13.49 -11.45
N MET A 16 -10.41 -12.70 -12.11
CA MET A 16 -9.53 -13.20 -13.18
C MET A 16 -8.59 -14.29 -12.68
N ARG A 17 -8.05 -14.14 -11.48
CA ARG A 17 -7.14 -15.10 -10.87
C ARG A 17 -7.85 -16.39 -10.46
N GLU A 18 -8.98 -16.27 -9.75
CA GLU A 18 -9.70 -17.41 -9.19
C GLU A 18 -10.51 -18.18 -10.23
N SER A 19 -10.88 -17.55 -11.36
CA SER A 19 -11.64 -18.22 -12.43
C SER A 19 -10.88 -19.35 -13.14
N GLY A 20 -9.54 -19.27 -13.18
CA GLY A 20 -8.68 -20.26 -13.82
C GLY A 20 -8.83 -20.38 -15.35
N VAL A 21 -9.67 -19.54 -15.99
CA VAL A 21 -9.91 -19.60 -17.44
C VAL A 21 -9.24 -18.46 -18.21
N VAL A 22 -8.73 -17.45 -17.50
CA VAL A 22 -8.09 -16.26 -18.10
C VAL A 22 -6.67 -16.03 -17.55
N ASP A 23 -5.94 -17.10 -17.28
CA ASP A 23 -4.60 -17.01 -16.66
C ASP A 23 -3.64 -16.12 -17.44
N ARG A 24 -3.69 -16.16 -18.77
CA ARG A 24 -2.87 -15.29 -19.62
C ARG A 24 -3.17 -13.80 -19.41
N LEU A 25 -4.46 -13.43 -19.30
CA LEU A 25 -4.87 -12.05 -19.06
C LEU A 25 -4.50 -11.62 -17.62
N SER A 26 -4.70 -12.50 -16.65
CA SER A 26 -4.29 -12.26 -15.26
C SER A 26 -2.79 -12.03 -15.18
N ASN A 27 -1.98 -12.82 -15.88
CA ASN A 27 -0.53 -12.66 -15.91
C ASN A 27 -0.11 -11.35 -16.60
N SER A 28 -0.72 -10.99 -17.74
CA SER A 28 -0.46 -9.71 -18.41
C SER A 28 -0.84 -8.52 -17.54
N ALA A 29 -1.93 -8.60 -16.78
CA ALA A 29 -2.30 -7.53 -15.85
C ALA A 29 -1.28 -7.37 -14.73
N GLN A 30 -0.71 -8.47 -14.22
CA GLN A 30 0.25 -8.46 -13.13
C GLN A 30 1.66 -8.03 -13.55
N ASN A 31 2.02 -8.15 -14.82
CA ASN A 31 3.37 -7.86 -15.31
C ASN A 31 3.39 -6.72 -16.32
N GLU A 32 2.78 -6.91 -17.50
CA GLU A 32 2.92 -5.93 -18.58
C GLU A 32 2.15 -4.64 -18.30
N ILE A 33 0.88 -4.74 -17.91
CA ILE A 33 0.04 -3.55 -17.67
C ILE A 33 0.56 -2.75 -16.48
N ILE A 34 0.98 -3.40 -15.40
CA ILE A 34 1.52 -2.69 -14.24
C ILE A 34 2.83 -1.97 -14.58
N ASN A 35 3.69 -2.57 -15.40
CA ASN A 35 4.93 -1.95 -15.83
C ASN A 35 4.67 -0.73 -16.72
N ILE A 36 3.78 -0.86 -17.70
CA ILE A 36 3.40 0.24 -18.60
C ILE A 36 2.78 1.39 -17.79
N THR A 37 1.84 1.07 -16.90
CA THR A 37 1.17 2.06 -16.04
C THR A 37 2.18 2.76 -15.14
N THR A 38 3.16 2.04 -14.60
CA THR A 38 4.22 2.62 -13.75
C THR A 38 5.10 3.60 -14.54
N ILE A 39 5.43 3.30 -15.79
CA ILE A 39 6.20 4.19 -16.66
C ILE A 39 5.41 5.49 -16.89
N PHE A 40 4.14 5.39 -17.29
CA PHE A 40 3.31 6.57 -17.52
C PHE A 40 3.06 7.38 -16.25
N LEU A 41 2.87 6.71 -15.12
CA LEU A 41 2.76 7.38 -13.81
C LEU A 41 4.05 8.14 -13.48
N GLY A 42 5.20 7.50 -13.67
CA GLY A 42 6.50 8.13 -13.45
C GLY A 42 6.71 9.38 -14.33
N LEU A 43 6.35 9.30 -15.60
CA LEU A 43 6.41 10.44 -16.52
C LEU A 43 5.43 11.56 -16.10
N ALA A 44 4.19 11.21 -15.76
CA ALA A 44 3.17 12.17 -15.34
C ALA A 44 3.54 12.88 -14.02
N VAL A 45 4.06 12.14 -13.04
CA VAL A 45 4.56 12.71 -11.78
C VAL A 45 5.82 13.51 -12.02
N GLY A 46 6.78 12.98 -12.78
CA GLY A 46 8.03 13.66 -13.10
C GLY A 46 7.83 14.99 -13.81
N SER A 47 6.85 15.08 -14.71
CA SER A 47 6.53 16.33 -15.41
C SER A 47 6.03 17.45 -14.49
N LYS A 48 5.54 17.10 -13.29
CA LYS A 48 5.09 18.08 -12.27
C LYS A 48 6.18 18.51 -11.31
N LEU A 49 7.36 17.87 -11.35
CA LEU A 49 8.49 18.14 -10.47
C LEU A 49 9.36 19.33 -10.98
N ALA A 50 8.75 20.31 -11.65
CA ALA A 50 9.44 21.56 -11.98
C ALA A 50 9.77 22.33 -10.70
N ALA A 51 11.01 22.81 -10.58
CA ALA A 51 11.53 23.39 -9.34
C ALA A 51 10.71 24.59 -8.83
N ASP A 52 10.22 25.41 -9.74
CA ASP A 52 9.38 26.57 -9.47
C ASP A 52 8.00 26.23 -8.87
N LYS A 53 7.49 25.03 -9.19
CA LYS A 53 6.19 24.56 -8.70
C LYS A 53 6.31 23.60 -7.52
N PHE A 54 7.43 22.86 -7.44
CA PHE A 54 7.62 21.83 -6.43
C PHE A 54 8.27 22.39 -5.14
N LEU A 55 9.21 23.35 -5.26
CA LEU A 55 9.91 23.96 -4.12
C LEU A 55 9.11 25.14 -3.51
N THR A 56 7.82 24.97 -3.33
CA THR A 56 6.99 25.92 -2.58
C THR A 56 6.90 25.50 -1.11
N VAL A 57 6.72 26.48 -0.22
CA VAL A 57 6.56 26.20 1.23
C VAL A 57 5.38 25.28 1.48
N GLU A 58 4.30 25.40 0.71
CA GLU A 58 3.12 24.56 0.80
C GLU A 58 3.44 23.11 0.43
N THR A 59 4.15 22.88 -0.67
CA THR A 59 4.53 21.53 -1.13
C THR A 59 5.48 20.86 -0.14
N ILE A 60 6.47 21.58 0.37
CA ILE A 60 7.39 21.07 1.39
C ILE A 60 6.62 20.75 2.67
N GLY A 61 5.68 21.60 3.08
CA GLY A 61 4.81 21.36 4.22
C GLY A 61 4.00 20.06 4.08
N ILE A 62 3.42 19.85 2.90
CA ILE A 62 2.66 18.61 2.59
C ILE A 62 3.57 17.38 2.63
N LEU A 63 4.80 17.46 2.12
CA LEU A 63 5.76 16.37 2.15
C LEU A 63 6.16 15.98 3.57
N VAL A 64 6.46 16.99 4.42
CA VAL A 64 6.78 16.76 5.83
C VAL A 64 5.59 16.16 6.58
N LEU A 65 4.38 16.70 6.36
CA LEU A 65 3.16 16.18 6.96
C LEU A 65 2.89 14.73 6.50
N GLY A 66 3.08 14.44 5.22
CA GLY A 66 2.96 13.09 4.68
C GLY A 66 3.95 12.11 5.30
N ALA A 67 5.22 12.52 5.43
CA ALA A 67 6.25 11.70 6.08
C ALA A 67 5.90 11.38 7.55
N LEU A 68 5.43 12.39 8.28
CA LEU A 68 4.96 12.20 9.67
C LEU A 68 3.75 11.26 9.74
N ALA A 69 2.77 11.43 8.84
CA ALA A 69 1.60 10.57 8.76
C ALA A 69 1.97 9.11 8.49
N PHE A 70 2.91 8.86 7.57
CA PHE A 70 3.43 7.51 7.31
C PHE A 70 4.18 6.93 8.51
N ALA A 71 4.99 7.73 9.21
CA ALA A 71 5.70 7.28 10.41
C ALA A 71 4.72 6.87 11.52
N ILE A 72 3.70 7.69 11.77
CA ILE A 72 2.64 7.39 12.76
C ILE A 72 1.84 6.16 12.33
N GLY A 73 1.46 6.07 11.07
CA GLY A 73 0.72 4.92 10.52
C GLY A 73 1.50 3.61 10.67
N THR A 74 2.78 3.63 10.34
CA THR A 74 3.68 2.47 10.49
C THR A 74 3.83 2.06 11.95
N ALA A 75 4.08 3.03 12.85
CA ALA A 75 4.22 2.76 14.28
C ALA A 75 2.91 2.20 14.88
N SER A 76 1.77 2.81 14.56
CA SER A 76 0.46 2.35 15.05
C SER A 76 0.13 0.92 14.57
N GLY A 77 0.48 0.58 13.32
CA GLY A 77 0.34 -0.76 12.79
C GLY A 77 1.15 -1.81 13.57
N VAL A 78 2.40 -1.48 13.92
CA VAL A 78 3.24 -2.36 14.77
C VAL A 78 2.64 -2.52 16.17
N PHE A 79 2.17 -1.42 16.77
CA PHE A 79 1.53 -1.49 18.09
C PHE A 79 0.23 -2.30 18.05
N MET A 80 -0.57 -2.14 17.00
CA MET A 80 -1.78 -2.93 16.81
C MET A 80 -1.47 -4.43 16.71
N ALA A 81 -0.46 -4.82 15.91
CA ALA A 81 -0.03 -6.20 15.79
C ALA A 81 0.49 -6.75 17.13
N LYS A 82 1.23 -5.96 17.92
CA LYS A 82 1.62 -6.34 19.29
C LYS A 82 0.42 -6.50 20.23
N GLY A 83 -0.58 -5.64 20.11
CA GLY A 83 -1.82 -5.75 20.86
C GLY A 83 -2.59 -7.02 20.52
N LEU A 84 -2.72 -7.31 19.22
CA LEU A 84 -3.36 -8.55 18.73
C LEU A 84 -2.67 -9.80 19.25
N ASN A 85 -1.34 -9.79 19.38
CA ASN A 85 -0.59 -10.93 19.91
C ASN A 85 -0.90 -11.26 21.39
N LYS A 86 -1.45 -10.30 22.14
CA LYS A 86 -1.91 -10.57 23.53
C LYS A 86 -3.24 -11.33 23.57
N ILE A 87 -4.02 -11.21 22.50
CA ILE A 87 -5.38 -11.78 22.42
C ILE A 87 -5.38 -13.04 21.56
N SER A 88 -4.50 -13.08 20.54
CA SER A 88 -4.42 -14.17 19.57
C SER A 88 -3.65 -15.37 20.12
N LYS A 89 -4.16 -16.58 19.85
CA LYS A 89 -3.46 -17.84 20.15
C LYS A 89 -2.28 -18.10 19.20
N SER A 90 -2.27 -17.48 18.02
CA SER A 90 -1.17 -17.56 17.04
C SER A 90 -0.39 -16.26 17.04
N PRO A 91 0.88 -16.25 17.49
CA PRO A 91 1.68 -15.04 17.47
C PRO A 91 2.01 -14.60 16.02
N ILE A 92 1.74 -13.35 15.72
CA ILE A 92 2.06 -12.72 14.43
C ILE A 92 3.32 -11.87 14.64
N ASN A 93 4.25 -11.89 13.68
CA ASN A 93 5.38 -10.98 13.76
C ASN A 93 4.89 -9.51 13.70
N PRO A 94 5.18 -8.67 14.71
CA PRO A 94 4.68 -7.30 14.75
C PRO A 94 5.08 -6.44 13.56
N LEU A 95 6.20 -6.74 12.88
CA LEU A 95 6.62 -6.06 11.66
C LEU A 95 5.58 -6.14 10.54
N VAL A 96 4.77 -7.21 10.51
CA VAL A 96 3.69 -7.35 9.52
C VAL A 96 2.68 -6.21 9.62
N GLY A 97 2.43 -5.71 10.84
CA GLY A 97 1.56 -4.55 11.07
C GLY A 97 2.09 -3.26 10.44
N ALA A 98 3.41 -3.11 10.32
CA ALA A 98 4.02 -1.94 9.67
C ALA A 98 3.67 -1.85 8.16
N ALA A 99 3.27 -2.94 7.54
CA ALA A 99 2.85 -2.95 6.13
C ALA A 99 1.44 -2.42 5.89
N GLY A 100 0.66 -2.10 6.93
CA GLY A 100 -0.72 -1.61 6.84
C GLY A 100 -0.87 -0.18 6.29
N VAL A 101 0.09 0.29 5.51
CA VAL A 101 0.09 1.58 4.81
C VAL A 101 -0.19 1.39 3.32
N SER A 102 -0.72 2.43 2.66
CA SER A 102 -1.17 2.38 1.26
C SER A 102 -0.04 2.41 0.22
N ALA A 103 1.06 1.71 0.46
CA ALA A 103 2.22 1.66 -0.43
C ALA A 103 2.48 0.21 -0.92
N VAL A 104 1.58 -0.32 -1.74
CA VAL A 104 1.65 -1.69 -2.28
C VAL A 104 2.53 -1.72 -3.54
N PRO A 105 3.43 -2.66 -3.67
CA PRO A 105 3.92 -3.68 -2.70
C PRO A 105 5.13 -3.20 -1.88
N MET A 106 5.43 -1.91 -1.90
CA MET A 106 6.66 -1.35 -1.33
C MET A 106 6.78 -1.60 0.17
N ALA A 107 5.72 -1.31 0.94
CA ALA A 107 5.74 -1.50 2.39
C ALA A 107 5.96 -2.97 2.78
N ALA A 108 5.34 -3.91 2.08
CA ALA A 108 5.55 -5.33 2.31
C ALA A 108 7.00 -5.76 2.02
N ARG A 109 7.61 -5.20 0.96
CA ARG A 109 9.03 -5.46 0.63
C ARG A 109 9.98 -4.92 1.70
N VAL A 110 9.71 -3.71 2.20
CA VAL A 110 10.52 -3.10 3.27
C VAL A 110 10.40 -3.93 4.55
N VAL A 111 9.19 -4.32 4.94
CA VAL A 111 8.96 -5.21 6.09
C VAL A 111 9.72 -6.52 5.95
N ASN A 112 9.67 -7.14 4.77
CA ASN A 112 10.41 -8.37 4.51
C ASN A 112 11.94 -8.17 4.62
N LYS A 113 12.46 -7.07 4.07
CA LYS A 113 13.89 -6.73 4.15
C LYS A 113 14.34 -6.57 5.61
N VAL A 114 13.64 -5.75 6.39
CA VAL A 114 13.93 -5.55 7.81
C VAL A 114 13.79 -6.85 8.61
N GLY A 115 12.80 -7.68 8.27
CA GLY A 115 12.62 -8.99 8.89
C GLY A 115 13.82 -9.92 8.66
N LEU A 116 14.33 -9.97 7.41
CA LEU A 116 15.50 -10.78 7.04
C LEU A 116 16.80 -10.25 7.65
N GLU A 117 16.96 -8.93 7.76
CA GLU A 117 18.11 -8.31 8.44
C GLU A 117 18.17 -8.68 9.93
N SER A 118 17.01 -8.79 10.56
CA SER A 118 16.90 -9.21 11.97
C SER A 118 17.07 -10.72 12.15
N ASN A 119 16.51 -11.51 11.25
CA ASN A 119 16.61 -12.98 11.24
C ASN A 119 16.50 -13.51 9.79
N PRO A 120 17.57 -14.11 9.23
CA PRO A 120 17.61 -14.59 7.84
C PRO A 120 16.54 -15.63 7.47
N HIS A 121 15.91 -16.25 8.44
CA HIS A 121 14.83 -17.24 8.22
C HIS A 121 13.42 -16.62 8.29
N ASN A 122 13.31 -15.31 8.54
CA ASN A 122 12.05 -14.62 8.78
C ASN A 122 11.49 -14.00 7.49
N PHE A 123 10.92 -14.83 6.62
CA PHE A 123 10.30 -14.39 5.36
C PHE A 123 8.89 -13.85 5.63
N LEU A 124 8.74 -12.53 5.63
CA LEU A 124 7.48 -11.86 5.96
C LEU A 124 6.70 -11.35 4.75
N LEU A 125 7.24 -11.43 3.53
CA LEU A 125 6.65 -10.81 2.34
C LEU A 125 5.19 -11.19 2.13
N MET A 126 4.88 -12.48 2.12
CA MET A 126 3.51 -12.97 1.87
C MET A 126 2.55 -12.56 3.00
N HIS A 127 3.01 -12.60 4.24
CA HIS A 127 2.22 -12.18 5.40
C HIS A 127 1.97 -10.67 5.42
N ALA A 128 2.95 -9.88 4.98
CA ALA A 128 2.86 -8.41 4.93
C ALA A 128 2.00 -7.91 3.76
N MET A 129 1.82 -8.69 2.71
CA MET A 129 0.98 -8.31 1.57
C MET A 129 -0.50 -8.13 1.95
N GLY A 130 -1.04 -8.96 2.83
CA GLY A 130 -2.43 -8.83 3.31
C GLY A 130 -2.73 -7.46 3.93
N PRO A 131 -2.08 -7.08 5.03
CA PRO A 131 -2.22 -5.75 5.62
C PRO A 131 -1.90 -4.62 4.64
N ASN A 132 -0.95 -4.81 3.72
CA ASN A 132 -0.58 -3.79 2.75
C ASN A 132 -1.71 -3.51 1.74
N VAL A 133 -2.35 -4.54 1.20
CA VAL A 133 -3.53 -4.39 0.34
C VAL A 133 -4.71 -3.79 1.11
N ALA A 134 -4.94 -4.25 2.35
CA ALA A 134 -5.98 -3.70 3.23
C ALA A 134 -5.76 -2.19 3.48
N GLY A 135 -4.52 -1.75 3.65
CA GLY A 135 -4.15 -0.35 3.80
C GLY A 135 -4.56 0.51 2.60
N VAL A 136 -4.38 0.01 1.37
CA VAL A 136 -4.82 0.72 0.15
C VAL A 136 -6.34 0.82 0.08
N LEU A 137 -7.05 -0.28 0.33
CA LEU A 137 -8.52 -0.28 0.32
C LEU A 137 -9.07 0.66 1.40
N GLY A 138 -8.51 0.60 2.61
CA GLY A 138 -8.89 1.48 3.72
C GLY A 138 -8.65 2.96 3.41
N SER A 139 -7.51 3.30 2.82
CA SER A 139 -7.18 4.67 2.42
C SER A 139 -8.13 5.20 1.34
N ALA A 140 -8.49 4.36 0.36
CA ALA A 140 -9.42 4.75 -0.70
C ALA A 140 -10.84 4.99 -0.16
N VAL A 141 -11.29 4.16 0.77
CA VAL A 141 -12.59 4.33 1.44
C VAL A 141 -12.58 5.60 2.30
N ALA A 142 -11.52 5.80 3.09
CA ALA A 142 -11.38 7.00 3.93
C ALA A 142 -11.35 8.29 3.10
N ALA A 143 -10.58 8.30 2.00
CA ALA A 143 -10.55 9.44 1.08
C ALA A 143 -11.92 9.70 0.46
N GLY A 144 -12.64 8.65 0.05
CA GLY A 144 -13.99 8.78 -0.49
C GLY A 144 -15.00 9.34 0.50
N ILE A 145 -14.89 8.97 1.78
CA ILE A 145 -15.74 9.52 2.86
C ILE A 145 -15.39 10.99 3.12
N LEU A 146 -14.10 11.33 3.22
CA LEU A 146 -13.65 12.70 3.44
C LEU A 146 -14.11 13.64 2.32
N LEU A 147 -13.96 13.23 1.06
CA LEU A 147 -14.45 13.98 -0.08
C LEU A 147 -15.97 14.17 -0.07
N ALA A 148 -16.73 13.20 0.44
CA ALA A 148 -18.19 13.32 0.55
C ALA A 148 -18.62 14.24 1.70
N ILE A 149 -17.78 14.47 2.71
CA ILE A 149 -18.08 15.34 3.85
C ILE A 149 -17.64 16.79 3.58
N VAL A 150 -16.51 16.97 2.92
CA VAL A 150 -15.88 18.28 2.71
C VAL A 150 -16.26 18.90 1.36
N GLY A 151 -16.58 18.11 0.35
CA GLY A 151 -17.05 18.56 -0.97
C GLY A 151 -18.54 18.67 -1.04
#